data_4f62857504ca185ad3a2e3a1f45b2f3b
#
_entry.id   4f62857504ca185ad3a2e3a1f45b2f3b
#
_cell.length_a   1.000
_cell.length_b   1.000
_cell.length_c   1.000
_cell.angle_alpha   90.00
_cell.angle_beta   90.00
_cell.angle_gamma   90.00
#
_symmetry.space_group_name_H-M   'P 1'
#
loop_
_entity.id
_entity.type
_entity.pdbx_description
1 polymer ?
#
loop_
_entity_poly.entity_id
_entity_poly.type
_entity_poly.pdbx_seq_one_letter_code
_entity_poly.pdbx_strand_id
1 'polypeptide(L)'
;MGLTHSPVSPETGAGPPATVFDEATAARPLGGGRYAVRPDERFAHGGAVNGGVLVASILRAVLDGSPHPYPVATSAHFLRVPRSEPAEVHVTWLKEGKTAATARATLVQDGAPVIETVVTTGVLDPHDSDAGISWTGEPPHLPPVGQCRGLTPAGGSGGGQRGFNEAAGYAGDASGFVGQIDIRLDPAMLGWLDGEPHGAPEMRGYLSLRENRDPDTYLLAVAVDSLPPVVFGLGAVGWAPTVELTWHMRGVPVPGLLRVAARCRRVSGGWFDEEAEVWDAAGHLVAQSRQLARVGRSAR
;
A
#
# COMPACT_ATOMS: atom_id res chain seq x y z
N MET A 1 28.55 45.72 35.89
CA MET A 1 28.78 45.19 34.54
C MET A 1 27.80 44.04 34.35
N GLY A 2 26.64 44.34 33.77
CA GLY A 2 25.60 43.37 33.54
C GLY A 2 25.77 42.73 32.16
N LEU A 3 25.87 41.40 32.13
CA LEU A 3 25.87 40.63 30.89
C LEU A 3 24.41 40.38 30.48
N THR A 4 23.98 41.03 29.41
CA THR A 4 22.68 40.78 28.74
C THR A 4 22.79 39.49 27.93
N HIS A 5 22.10 38.45 28.38
CA HIS A 5 21.84 37.25 27.56
C HIS A 5 20.76 37.59 26.53
N SER A 6 21.11 37.58 25.27
CA SER A 6 20.15 37.55 24.16
C SER A 6 19.54 36.15 24.06
N PRO A 7 18.20 36.01 23.91
CA PRO A 7 17.61 34.71 23.66
C PRO A 7 17.94 34.25 22.23
N VAL A 8 18.52 33.05 22.12
CA VAL A 8 18.67 32.33 20.86
C VAL A 8 17.28 31.87 20.44
N SER A 9 16.78 32.41 19.32
CA SER A 9 15.57 31.94 18.68
C SER A 9 15.77 30.48 18.24
N PRO A 10 14.81 29.57 18.47
CA PRO A 10 14.90 28.22 17.92
C PRO A 10 14.83 28.32 16.38
N GLU A 11 15.86 27.82 15.70
CA GLU A 11 15.80 27.57 14.27
C GLU A 11 14.65 26.60 14.01
N THR A 12 13.60 27.08 13.35
CA THR A 12 12.56 26.25 12.75
C THR A 12 13.23 25.49 11.60
N GLY A 13 13.83 24.36 11.91
CA GLY A 13 14.33 23.43 10.91
C GLY A 13 13.16 23.01 10.05
N ALA A 14 13.17 23.38 8.77
CA ALA A 14 12.25 22.83 7.78
C ALA A 14 12.40 21.31 7.83
N GLY A 15 11.30 20.59 8.01
CA GLY A 15 11.29 19.12 7.92
C GLY A 15 11.86 18.66 6.58
N PRO A 16 12.22 17.38 6.44
CA PRO A 16 12.72 16.85 5.17
C PRO A 16 11.75 17.22 4.04
N PRO A 17 12.25 17.50 2.83
CA PRO A 17 11.39 17.84 1.69
C PRO A 17 10.38 16.72 1.44
N ALA A 18 9.17 17.11 1.04
CA ALA A 18 8.12 16.15 0.70
C ALA A 18 8.60 15.23 -0.44
N THR A 19 8.37 13.94 -0.28
CA THR A 19 8.75 12.94 -1.27
C THR A 19 7.66 12.83 -2.35
N VAL A 20 7.97 12.14 -3.47
CA VAL A 20 6.98 11.87 -4.53
C VAL A 20 5.76 11.13 -3.98
N PHE A 21 5.98 10.19 -3.04
CA PHE A 21 4.90 9.47 -2.38
C PHE A 21 4.06 10.38 -1.46
N ASP A 22 4.71 11.29 -0.72
CA ASP A 22 3.97 12.24 0.12
C ASP A 22 3.09 13.19 -0.71
N GLU A 23 3.61 13.66 -1.86
CA GLU A 23 2.84 14.48 -2.80
C GLU A 23 1.65 13.71 -3.38
N ALA A 24 1.89 12.47 -3.84
CA ALA A 24 0.87 11.63 -4.49
C ALA A 24 -0.26 11.21 -3.54
N THR A 25 0.03 11.12 -2.24
CA THR A 25 -0.94 10.73 -1.21
C THR A 25 -1.48 11.92 -0.42
N ALA A 26 -1.07 13.15 -0.72
CA ALA A 26 -1.48 14.34 0.02
C ALA A 26 -3.00 14.53 0.07
N ALA A 27 -3.52 14.87 1.25
CA ALA A 27 -4.91 15.25 1.47
C ALA A 27 -4.96 16.64 2.09
N ARG A 28 -5.54 17.64 1.39
CA ARG A 28 -5.63 19.03 1.86
C ARG A 28 -7.01 19.32 2.44
N PRO A 29 -7.12 19.77 3.69
CA PRO A 29 -8.40 20.05 4.30
C PRO A 29 -9.15 21.18 3.56
N LEU A 30 -10.45 20.96 3.32
CA LEU A 30 -11.40 21.93 2.75
C LEU A 30 -12.42 22.41 3.79
N GLY A 31 -12.34 21.86 5.02
CA GLY A 31 -13.31 22.10 6.08
C GLY A 31 -14.53 21.16 6.00
N GLY A 32 -15.23 21.02 7.12
CA GLY A 32 -16.43 20.20 7.22
C GLY A 32 -16.18 18.69 6.95
N GLY A 33 -15.02 18.18 7.30
CA GLY A 33 -14.65 16.77 7.07
C GLY A 33 -14.33 16.43 5.60
N ARG A 34 -14.13 17.44 4.74
CA ARG A 34 -13.76 17.26 3.34
C ARG A 34 -12.30 17.57 3.11
N TYR A 35 -11.66 16.81 2.21
CA TYR A 35 -10.25 16.94 1.85
C TYR A 35 -10.08 16.84 0.34
N ALA A 36 -9.33 17.77 -0.25
CA ALA A 36 -8.93 17.68 -1.64
C ALA A 36 -7.79 16.68 -1.79
N VAL A 37 -7.95 15.75 -2.71
CA VAL A 37 -6.95 14.74 -3.11
C VAL A 37 -6.85 14.68 -4.63
N ARG A 38 -5.80 14.03 -5.13
CA ARG A 38 -5.66 13.78 -6.56
C ARG A 38 -5.02 12.41 -6.78
N PRO A 39 -5.74 11.43 -7.34
CA PRO A 39 -5.14 10.18 -7.77
C PRO A 39 -3.98 10.46 -8.73
N ASP A 40 -2.80 9.91 -8.46
CA ASP A 40 -1.56 10.25 -9.16
C ASP A 40 -1.16 9.15 -10.15
N GLU A 41 -1.08 9.49 -11.44
CA GLU A 41 -0.73 8.56 -12.51
C GLU A 41 0.68 7.97 -12.35
N ARG A 42 1.58 8.63 -11.62
CA ARG A 42 2.91 8.09 -11.30
C ARG A 42 2.83 6.76 -10.51
N PHE A 43 1.69 6.48 -9.90
CA PHE A 43 1.42 5.23 -9.17
C PHE A 43 0.36 4.37 -9.85
N ALA A 44 0.22 4.49 -11.17
CA ALA A 44 -0.75 3.69 -11.94
C ALA A 44 -0.13 2.43 -12.52
N HIS A 45 -0.98 1.40 -12.68
CA HIS A 45 -0.77 0.22 -13.51
C HIS A 45 -1.84 0.17 -14.59
N GLY A 46 -1.46 0.03 -15.85
CA GLY A 46 -2.44 -0.10 -16.94
C GLY A 46 -3.50 1.01 -16.99
N GLY A 47 -3.16 2.23 -16.54
CA GLY A 47 -4.06 3.38 -16.47
C GLY A 47 -4.93 3.48 -15.22
N ALA A 48 -4.82 2.54 -14.27
CA ALA A 48 -5.49 2.59 -12.96
C ALA A 48 -4.48 2.85 -11.85
N VAL A 49 -4.71 3.86 -11.01
CA VAL A 49 -3.90 4.11 -9.81
C VAL A 49 -4.06 2.94 -8.84
N ASN A 50 -2.94 2.47 -8.26
CA ASN A 50 -2.93 1.37 -7.31
C ASN A 50 -3.87 1.64 -6.13
N GLY A 51 -4.64 0.62 -5.72
CA GLY A 51 -5.65 0.72 -4.67
C GLY A 51 -5.07 1.12 -3.32
N GLY A 52 -3.92 0.56 -2.95
CA GLY A 52 -3.22 0.90 -1.71
C GLY A 52 -2.78 2.36 -1.63
N VAL A 53 -2.38 2.97 -2.77
CA VAL A 53 -2.04 4.41 -2.85
C VAL A 53 -3.28 5.27 -2.65
N LEU A 54 -4.41 4.88 -3.23
CA LEU A 54 -5.69 5.57 -3.01
C LEU A 54 -6.15 5.48 -1.55
N VAL A 55 -6.00 4.30 -0.95
CA VAL A 55 -6.28 4.10 0.49
C VAL A 55 -5.33 4.94 1.34
N ALA A 56 -4.05 5.04 1.00
CA ALA A 56 -3.10 5.92 1.71
C ALA A 56 -3.55 7.39 1.69
N SER A 57 -4.08 7.90 0.56
CA SER A 57 -4.65 9.26 0.48
C SER A 57 -5.89 9.42 1.37
N ILE A 58 -6.76 8.41 1.42
CA ILE A 58 -7.92 8.40 2.32
C ILE A 58 -7.47 8.39 3.79
N LEU A 59 -6.46 7.59 4.12
CA LEU A 59 -5.93 7.55 5.49
C LEU A 59 -5.30 8.85 5.93
N ARG A 60 -4.64 9.61 5.03
CA ARG A 60 -4.16 10.96 5.38
C ARG A 60 -5.31 11.88 5.77
N ALA A 61 -6.42 11.84 5.04
CA ALA A 61 -7.61 12.62 5.38
C ALA A 61 -8.23 12.19 6.73
N VAL A 62 -8.32 10.88 6.99
CA VAL A 62 -8.89 10.37 8.24
C VAL A 62 -7.99 10.71 9.43
N LEU A 63 -6.67 10.51 9.29
CA LEU A 63 -5.73 10.69 10.40
C LEU A 63 -5.50 12.18 10.75
N ASP A 64 -5.68 13.10 9.81
CA ASP A 64 -5.62 14.56 10.07
C ASP A 64 -6.61 15.00 11.14
N GLY A 65 -7.83 14.42 11.17
CA GLY A 65 -8.85 14.72 12.18
C GLY A 65 -9.02 13.65 13.25
N SER A 66 -8.14 12.66 13.33
CA SER A 66 -8.30 11.51 14.23
C SER A 66 -7.79 11.79 15.64
N PRO A 67 -8.53 11.36 16.69
CA PRO A 67 -8.03 11.40 18.06
C PRO A 67 -6.94 10.34 18.34
N HIS A 68 -6.68 9.43 17.40
CA HIS A 68 -5.70 8.34 17.53
C HIS A 68 -4.76 8.30 16.33
N PRO A 69 -3.46 7.93 16.53
CA PRO A 69 -2.43 8.08 15.50
C PRO A 69 -2.43 7.00 14.41
N TYR A 70 -3.05 5.83 14.63
CA TYR A 70 -2.90 4.69 13.72
C TYR A 70 -4.22 4.11 13.24
N PRO A 71 -4.35 3.73 11.94
CA PRO A 71 -5.52 3.07 11.37
C PRO A 71 -5.44 1.57 11.65
N VAL A 72 -5.83 1.15 12.85
CA VAL A 72 -5.67 -0.24 13.30
C VAL A 72 -6.50 -1.24 12.49
N ALA A 73 -7.59 -0.79 11.86
CA ALA A 73 -8.37 -1.60 10.91
C ALA A 73 -8.96 -0.70 9.82
N THR A 74 -8.88 -1.14 8.57
CA THR A 74 -9.44 -0.44 7.41
C THR A 74 -10.12 -1.45 6.50
N SER A 75 -11.38 -1.20 6.12
CA SER A 75 -12.09 -1.94 5.08
C SER A 75 -12.44 -0.99 3.95
N ALA A 76 -12.06 -1.35 2.72
CA ALA A 76 -12.22 -0.53 1.53
C ALA A 76 -12.96 -1.31 0.44
N HIS A 77 -14.00 -0.70 -0.15
CA HIS A 77 -14.73 -1.21 -1.30
C HIS A 77 -14.45 -0.34 -2.52
N PHE A 78 -13.88 -0.93 -3.56
CA PHE A 78 -13.52 -0.25 -4.81
C PHE A 78 -14.70 -0.31 -5.77
N LEU A 79 -15.41 0.81 -5.89
CA LEU A 79 -16.67 0.91 -6.65
C LEU A 79 -16.44 1.28 -8.11
N ARG A 80 -15.41 2.09 -8.37
CA ARG A 80 -15.03 2.59 -9.70
C ARG A 80 -13.53 2.81 -9.76
N VAL A 81 -12.97 2.79 -10.98
CA VAL A 81 -11.59 3.21 -11.23
C VAL A 81 -11.57 4.74 -11.32
N PRO A 82 -10.82 5.45 -10.44
CA PRO A 82 -10.70 6.90 -10.52
C PRO A 82 -9.81 7.32 -11.69
N ARG A 83 -10.06 8.54 -12.23
CA ARG A 83 -9.15 9.21 -13.15
C ARG A 83 -8.10 9.99 -12.37
N SER A 84 -6.94 10.26 -12.97
CA SER A 84 -5.88 11.11 -12.41
C SER A 84 -6.25 12.60 -12.46
N GLU A 85 -7.42 12.92 -11.93
CA GLU A 85 -8.05 14.25 -11.86
C GLU A 85 -8.41 14.59 -10.41
N PRO A 86 -8.73 15.85 -10.10
CA PRO A 86 -9.15 16.24 -8.75
C PRO A 86 -10.30 15.40 -8.22
N ALA A 87 -10.21 15.05 -6.95
CA ALA A 87 -11.20 14.28 -6.21
C ALA A 87 -11.28 14.80 -4.76
N GLU A 88 -12.26 14.35 -4.02
CA GLU A 88 -12.41 14.68 -2.59
C GLU A 88 -12.52 13.42 -1.74
N VAL A 89 -11.97 13.47 -0.54
CA VAL A 89 -12.29 12.51 0.52
C VAL A 89 -13.25 13.18 1.51
N HIS A 90 -14.38 12.52 1.74
CA HIS A 90 -15.38 12.97 2.71
C HIS A 90 -15.30 12.07 3.94
N VAL A 91 -14.93 12.62 5.09
CA VAL A 91 -14.77 11.90 6.36
C VAL A 91 -15.94 12.21 7.29
N THR A 92 -16.55 11.16 7.84
CA THR A 92 -17.62 11.28 8.85
C THR A 92 -17.28 10.35 10.02
N TRP A 93 -17.14 10.91 11.22
CA TRP A 93 -16.92 10.14 12.44
C TRP A 93 -18.22 9.43 12.84
N LEU A 94 -18.15 8.10 12.93
CA LEU A 94 -19.25 7.24 13.36
C LEU A 94 -19.24 7.05 14.89
N LYS A 95 -18.02 7.02 15.45
CA LYS A 95 -17.79 6.89 16.88
C LYS A 95 -16.44 7.51 17.23
N GLU A 96 -16.43 8.31 18.28
CA GLU A 96 -15.20 8.79 18.91
C GLU A 96 -15.11 8.23 20.33
N GLY A 97 -14.17 7.36 20.58
CA GLY A 97 -13.96 6.69 21.85
C GLY A 97 -12.54 6.88 22.36
N LYS A 98 -12.34 6.66 23.66
CA LYS A 98 -11.03 6.80 24.32
C LYS A 98 -9.99 5.79 23.80
N THR A 99 -10.40 4.57 23.51
CA THR A 99 -9.50 3.49 23.07
C THR A 99 -9.43 3.39 21.55
N ALA A 100 -10.55 3.63 20.87
CA ALA A 100 -10.66 3.57 19.42
C ALA A 100 -11.74 4.53 18.92
N ALA A 101 -11.52 5.09 17.75
CA ALA A 101 -12.52 5.87 17.02
C ALA A 101 -12.75 5.23 15.65
N THR A 102 -13.95 5.41 15.08
CA THR A 102 -14.30 4.84 13.79
C THR A 102 -14.89 5.92 12.90
N ALA A 103 -14.35 6.03 11.70
CA ALA A 103 -14.82 6.93 10.66
C ALA A 103 -15.26 6.17 9.42
N ARG A 104 -16.26 6.68 8.71
CA ARG A 104 -16.50 6.41 7.31
C ARG A 104 -15.74 7.45 6.50
N ALA A 105 -15.04 7.03 5.45
CA ALA A 105 -14.42 7.95 4.51
C ALA A 105 -14.69 7.49 3.08
N THR A 106 -15.21 8.41 2.26
CA THR A 106 -15.59 8.17 0.87
C THR A 106 -14.69 8.98 -0.05
N LEU A 107 -13.99 8.32 -0.96
CA LEU A 107 -13.36 9.01 -2.10
C LEU A 107 -14.44 9.29 -3.15
N VAL A 108 -14.62 10.57 -3.48
CA VAL A 108 -15.63 11.05 -4.43
C VAL A 108 -14.95 11.74 -5.60
N GLN A 109 -15.35 11.39 -6.82
CA GLN A 109 -14.93 12.08 -8.04
C GLN A 109 -16.15 12.34 -8.92
N ASP A 110 -16.29 13.55 -9.47
CA ASP A 110 -17.45 14.01 -10.27
C ASP A 110 -18.80 13.77 -9.56
N GLY A 111 -18.84 13.96 -8.25
CA GLY A 111 -20.04 13.76 -7.45
C GLY A 111 -20.42 12.28 -7.22
N ALA A 112 -19.63 11.33 -7.69
CA ALA A 112 -19.89 9.90 -7.51
C ALA A 112 -18.88 9.23 -6.58
N PRO A 113 -19.30 8.30 -5.68
CA PRO A 113 -18.39 7.55 -4.85
C PRO A 113 -17.53 6.62 -5.70
N VAL A 114 -16.23 6.62 -5.43
CA VAL A 114 -15.21 5.81 -6.09
C VAL A 114 -14.71 4.71 -5.18
N ILE A 115 -14.42 5.04 -3.93
CA ILE A 115 -14.03 4.09 -2.88
C ILE A 115 -14.82 4.45 -1.61
N GLU A 116 -15.42 3.44 -0.99
CA GLU A 116 -16.01 3.53 0.34
C GLU A 116 -15.12 2.85 1.35
N THR A 117 -14.81 3.52 2.47
CA THR A 117 -14.00 2.93 3.54
C THR A 117 -14.64 3.09 4.90
N VAL A 118 -14.37 2.12 5.77
CA VAL A 118 -14.56 2.26 7.22
C VAL A 118 -13.18 2.07 7.85
N VAL A 119 -12.76 3.09 8.61
CA VAL A 119 -11.44 3.11 9.26
C VAL A 119 -11.64 3.18 10.76
N THR A 120 -11.07 2.23 11.48
CA THR A 120 -10.96 2.29 12.94
C THR A 120 -9.55 2.74 13.30
N THR A 121 -9.45 3.84 14.06
CA THR A 121 -8.18 4.36 14.54
C THR A 121 -7.95 3.98 16.01
N GLY A 122 -6.70 3.80 16.39
CA GLY A 122 -6.30 3.40 17.73
C GLY A 122 -4.84 3.75 18.03
N VAL A 123 -4.34 3.24 19.14
CA VAL A 123 -2.93 3.35 19.55
C VAL A 123 -2.29 1.97 19.37
N LEU A 124 -1.14 1.93 18.74
CA LEU A 124 -0.25 0.76 18.69
C LEU A 124 1.00 1.11 19.50
N ASP A 125 1.41 0.21 20.38
CA ASP A 125 2.67 0.37 21.12
C ASP A 125 3.82 -0.04 20.18
N PRO A 126 4.74 0.87 19.82
CA PRO A 126 5.85 0.53 18.95
C PRO A 126 6.86 -0.43 19.57
N HIS A 127 6.79 -0.65 20.87
CA HIS A 127 7.76 -1.45 21.64
C HIS A 127 7.18 -2.72 22.27
N ASP A 128 5.90 -3.03 21.98
CA ASP A 128 5.21 -4.21 22.54
C ASP A 128 5.39 -4.32 24.06
N SER A 129 5.30 -3.15 24.73
CA SER A 129 5.56 -3.04 26.15
C SER A 129 4.50 -3.74 26.97
N ASP A 130 4.92 -4.59 27.87
CA ASP A 130 4.34 -5.16 29.11
C ASP A 130 2.80 -5.27 29.29
N ALA A 131 2.01 -5.10 28.24
CA ALA A 131 0.54 -5.08 28.35
C ALA A 131 -0.12 -6.48 28.38
N GLY A 132 0.61 -7.53 28.73
CA GLY A 132 0.03 -8.85 28.92
C GLY A 132 0.51 -9.90 27.93
N ILE A 133 -0.40 -10.65 27.28
CA ILE A 133 -0.05 -11.73 26.35
C ILE A 133 0.36 -11.13 25.02
N SER A 134 1.60 -11.40 24.59
CA SER A 134 2.13 -11.07 23.25
C SER A 134 2.53 -12.35 22.54
N TRP A 135 2.17 -12.44 21.25
CA TRP A 135 2.58 -13.53 20.36
C TRP A 135 2.56 -13.07 18.91
N THR A 136 3.57 -13.43 18.15
CA THR A 136 3.60 -13.28 16.72
C THR A 136 4.15 -14.55 16.07
N GLY A 137 3.75 -14.83 14.83
CA GLY A 137 4.32 -15.91 14.03
C GLY A 137 5.75 -15.60 13.56
N GLU A 138 6.25 -16.40 12.66
CA GLU A 138 7.55 -16.19 12.03
C GLU A 138 7.38 -15.50 10.66
N PRO A 139 8.30 -14.59 10.27
CA PRO A 139 8.28 -13.98 8.95
C PRO A 139 8.45 -15.02 7.85
N PRO A 140 7.92 -14.76 6.64
CA PRO A 140 8.08 -15.67 5.51
C PRO A 140 9.56 -15.87 5.18
N HIS A 141 9.92 -17.10 4.87
CA HIS A 141 11.27 -17.39 4.39
C HIS A 141 11.44 -16.78 2.99
N LEU A 142 12.42 -15.87 2.87
CA LEU A 142 12.81 -15.21 1.62
C LEU A 142 14.30 -15.43 1.37
N PRO A 143 14.73 -15.63 0.11
CA PRO A 143 16.14 -15.51 -0.24
C PRO A 143 16.70 -14.15 0.14
N PRO A 144 18.02 -13.99 0.37
CA PRO A 144 18.63 -12.68 0.54
C PRO A 144 18.23 -11.72 -0.58
N VAL A 145 17.99 -10.45 -0.25
CA VAL A 145 17.46 -9.45 -1.19
C VAL A 145 18.26 -9.32 -2.48
N GLY A 146 19.58 -9.55 -2.42
CA GLY A 146 20.47 -9.55 -3.60
C GLY A 146 20.25 -10.72 -4.55
N GLN A 147 19.56 -11.78 -4.13
CA GLN A 147 19.18 -12.92 -4.96
C GLN A 147 17.76 -12.77 -5.51
N CYS A 148 16.97 -11.85 -4.98
CA CYS A 148 15.63 -11.55 -5.46
C CYS A 148 15.68 -10.72 -6.74
N ARG A 149 14.72 -10.94 -7.65
CA ARG A 149 14.63 -10.24 -8.93
C ARG A 149 13.69 -9.03 -8.84
N GLY A 150 14.20 -7.84 -9.18
CA GLY A 150 13.39 -6.64 -9.31
C GLY A 150 12.41 -6.75 -10.49
N LEU A 151 11.22 -6.20 -10.31
CA LEU A 151 10.24 -6.10 -11.40
C LEU A 151 10.64 -5.05 -12.44
N THR A 152 11.51 -4.11 -12.08
CA THR A 152 12.17 -3.18 -13.01
C THR A 152 13.65 -3.54 -13.13
N PRO A 153 14.23 -3.55 -14.34
CA PRO A 153 15.67 -3.74 -14.51
C PRO A 153 16.45 -2.63 -13.81
N ALA A 154 17.44 -2.98 -13.01
CA ALA A 154 18.44 -2.03 -12.55
C ALA A 154 19.24 -1.54 -13.77
N GLY A 155 19.08 -0.26 -14.14
CA GLY A 155 19.88 0.40 -15.19
C GLY A 155 19.51 -0.01 -16.62
N GLY A 156 18.59 0.70 -17.19
CA GLY A 156 18.42 1.04 -18.60
C GLY A 156 18.77 -0.01 -19.65
N SER A 157 17.84 -0.68 -20.15
CA SER A 157 17.58 -1.07 -21.52
C SER A 157 16.43 -2.10 -21.55
N GLY A 158 15.27 -1.64 -21.74
CA GLY A 158 14.09 -2.14 -22.46
C GLY A 158 13.59 -3.59 -22.32
N GLY A 159 14.29 -4.55 -21.79
CA GLY A 159 13.89 -5.95 -21.88
C GLY A 159 13.02 -6.48 -20.73
N GLY A 160 13.36 -6.16 -19.48
CA GLY A 160 12.70 -6.77 -18.33
C GLY A 160 11.31 -6.22 -18.01
N GLN A 161 11.06 -4.96 -18.36
CA GLN A 161 9.81 -4.28 -18.04
C GLN A 161 8.73 -4.51 -19.12
N ARG A 162 9.11 -4.59 -20.37
CA ARG A 162 8.21 -5.09 -21.41
C ARG A 162 7.75 -6.50 -21.07
N GLY A 163 8.66 -7.36 -20.60
CA GLY A 163 8.34 -8.73 -20.18
C GLY A 163 7.32 -8.79 -19.05
N PHE A 164 7.43 -7.93 -18.03
CA PHE A 164 6.44 -7.88 -16.93
C PHE A 164 5.06 -7.43 -17.43
N ASN A 165 4.98 -6.28 -18.07
CA ASN A 165 3.70 -5.75 -18.56
C ASN A 165 3.07 -6.68 -19.61
N GLU A 166 3.87 -7.26 -20.49
CA GLU A 166 3.40 -8.19 -21.53
C GLU A 166 2.92 -9.50 -20.89
N ALA A 167 3.68 -10.09 -19.96
CA ALA A 167 3.29 -11.30 -19.25
C ALA A 167 2.11 -11.08 -18.31
N ALA A 168 2.02 -9.91 -17.66
CA ALA A 168 0.90 -9.52 -16.82
C ALA A 168 -0.32 -9.06 -17.64
N GLY A 169 -0.19 -8.86 -18.95
CA GLY A 169 -1.28 -8.35 -19.79
C GLY A 169 -1.63 -6.89 -19.52
N TYR A 170 -0.70 -6.10 -19.00
CA TYR A 170 -0.88 -4.67 -18.80
C TYR A 170 -0.47 -3.90 -20.06
N ALA A 171 -1.39 -3.07 -20.57
CA ALA A 171 -1.09 -2.09 -21.61
C ALA A 171 -0.57 -0.80 -20.96
N GLY A 172 0.62 -0.32 -21.32
CA GLY A 172 1.11 0.97 -20.87
C GLY A 172 2.60 1.04 -20.59
N ASP A 173 3.05 2.26 -20.27
CA ASP A 173 4.42 2.58 -19.92
C ASP A 173 4.76 2.01 -18.55
N ALA A 174 5.93 1.46 -18.48
CA ALA A 174 6.50 0.85 -17.29
C ALA A 174 6.97 1.84 -16.21
N SER A 175 6.78 3.14 -16.43
CA SER A 175 7.19 4.22 -15.51
C SER A 175 6.21 4.46 -14.36
N GLY A 176 5.06 3.79 -14.33
CA GLY A 176 4.03 3.97 -13.30
C GLY A 176 4.42 3.42 -11.92
N PHE A 177 3.52 2.68 -11.30
CA PHE A 177 3.69 2.17 -9.93
C PHE A 177 5.05 1.51 -9.66
N VAL A 178 5.49 0.58 -10.54
CA VAL A 178 6.80 -0.07 -10.40
C VAL A 178 7.99 0.86 -10.65
N GLY A 179 7.76 2.05 -11.21
CA GLY A 179 8.74 3.13 -11.29
C GLY A 179 8.97 3.86 -9.97
N GLN A 180 8.01 3.80 -9.05
CA GLN A 180 8.05 4.46 -7.74
C GLN A 180 8.34 3.47 -6.60
N ILE A 181 7.96 2.21 -6.77
CA ILE A 181 8.11 1.15 -5.76
C ILE A 181 9.18 0.16 -6.23
N ASP A 182 10.15 -0.15 -5.39
CA ASP A 182 11.11 -1.24 -5.63
C ASP A 182 10.54 -2.54 -5.05
N ILE A 183 10.04 -3.40 -5.94
CA ILE A 183 9.55 -4.73 -5.59
C ILE A 183 10.57 -5.75 -6.10
N ARG A 184 11.08 -6.58 -5.19
CA ARG A 184 12.04 -7.66 -5.49
C ARG A 184 11.46 -8.99 -5.08
N LEU A 185 11.03 -9.77 -6.05
CA LEU A 185 10.38 -11.05 -5.84
C LEU A 185 11.39 -12.20 -5.68
N ASP A 186 10.99 -13.17 -4.89
CA ASP A 186 11.64 -14.49 -4.85
C ASP A 186 11.63 -15.08 -6.27
N PRO A 187 12.80 -15.47 -6.82
CA PRO A 187 12.89 -16.07 -8.16
C PRO A 187 11.96 -17.26 -8.36
N ALA A 188 11.69 -18.05 -7.31
CA ALA A 188 10.77 -19.17 -7.38
C ALA A 188 9.32 -18.77 -7.74
N MET A 189 8.96 -17.50 -7.55
CA MET A 189 7.61 -16.97 -7.85
C MET A 189 7.47 -16.42 -9.26
N LEU A 190 8.51 -16.44 -10.10
CA LEU A 190 8.59 -15.65 -11.33
C LEU A 190 8.38 -16.44 -12.62
N GLY A 191 8.19 -17.77 -12.56
CA GLY A 191 8.04 -18.61 -13.75
C GLY A 191 6.92 -18.18 -14.70
N TRP A 192 5.87 -17.53 -14.18
CA TRP A 192 4.79 -16.98 -14.99
C TRP A 192 5.24 -15.88 -15.99
N LEU A 193 6.37 -15.20 -15.71
CA LEU A 193 6.96 -14.24 -16.65
C LEU A 193 7.49 -14.91 -17.91
N ASP A 194 7.88 -16.16 -17.80
CA ASP A 194 8.44 -16.97 -18.89
C ASP A 194 7.41 -17.97 -19.45
N GLY A 195 6.13 -17.84 -19.02
CA GLY A 195 5.04 -18.75 -19.42
C GLY A 195 5.04 -20.09 -18.70
N GLU A 196 5.85 -20.25 -17.66
CA GLU A 196 5.99 -21.46 -16.82
C GLU A 196 5.54 -21.15 -15.38
N PRO A 197 4.22 -21.00 -15.12
CA PRO A 197 3.73 -20.70 -13.78
C PRO A 197 4.12 -21.80 -12.79
N HIS A 198 4.47 -21.39 -11.57
CA HIS A 198 5.00 -22.32 -10.55
C HIS A 198 3.93 -23.21 -9.89
N GLY A 199 2.65 -23.03 -10.24
CA GLY A 199 1.57 -23.96 -9.85
C GLY A 199 0.92 -23.67 -8.50
N ALA A 200 1.35 -22.64 -7.77
CA ALA A 200 0.76 -22.21 -6.50
C ALA A 200 0.30 -20.75 -6.55
N PRO A 201 -0.85 -20.41 -5.94
CA PRO A 201 -1.35 -19.04 -5.89
C PRO A 201 -0.70 -18.28 -4.71
N GLU A 202 0.58 -18.01 -4.83
CA GLU A 202 1.37 -17.28 -3.84
C GLU A 202 2.39 -16.36 -4.51
N MET A 203 2.72 -15.27 -3.83
CA MET A 203 3.76 -14.31 -4.19
C MET A 203 4.48 -13.86 -2.93
N ARG A 204 5.79 -13.64 -3.01
CA ARG A 204 6.55 -13.10 -1.88
C ARG A 204 7.79 -12.35 -2.35
N GLY A 205 8.18 -11.36 -1.57
CA GLY A 205 9.34 -10.56 -1.90
C GLY A 205 9.60 -9.44 -0.90
N TYR A 206 10.48 -8.54 -1.31
CA TYR A 206 10.81 -7.32 -0.58
C TYR A 206 10.18 -6.11 -1.27
N LEU A 207 9.87 -5.08 -0.46
CA LEU A 207 9.29 -3.84 -0.93
C LEU A 207 9.93 -2.64 -0.22
N SER A 208 10.21 -1.59 -0.97
CA SER A 208 10.52 -0.24 -0.49
C SER A 208 10.07 0.80 -1.51
N LEU A 209 10.03 2.05 -1.11
CA LEU A 209 9.99 3.17 -2.06
C LEU A 209 11.36 3.28 -2.77
N ARG A 210 11.36 3.72 -4.03
CA ARG A 210 12.63 4.02 -4.74
C ARG A 210 13.29 5.30 -4.25
N GLU A 211 12.52 6.21 -3.73
CA GLU A 211 13.02 7.38 -3.01
C GLU A 211 13.50 7.00 -1.60
N ASN A 212 14.39 7.80 -1.04
CA ASN A 212 14.93 7.57 0.30
C ASN A 212 13.91 7.96 1.37
N ARG A 213 12.99 7.05 1.65
CA ARG A 213 11.93 7.21 2.64
C ARG A 213 11.68 5.89 3.36
N ASP A 214 11.73 5.95 4.67
CA ASP A 214 11.42 4.79 5.52
C ASP A 214 9.93 4.42 5.45
N PRO A 215 9.59 3.14 5.69
CA PRO A 215 8.21 2.70 5.74
C PRO A 215 7.46 3.36 6.89
N ASP A 216 6.21 3.69 6.64
CA ASP A 216 5.27 4.24 7.61
C ASP A 216 3.86 3.65 7.42
N THR A 217 2.91 4.16 8.18
CA THR A 217 1.49 3.82 8.11
C THR A 217 0.93 3.84 6.68
N TYR A 218 1.31 4.83 5.88
CA TYR A 218 0.78 5.01 4.53
C TYR A 218 1.41 4.05 3.53
N LEU A 219 2.71 3.76 3.68
CA LEU A 219 3.35 2.75 2.86
C LEU A 219 2.85 1.33 3.20
N LEU A 220 2.44 1.06 4.44
CA LEU A 220 1.81 -0.23 4.79
C LEU A 220 0.50 -0.46 4.04
N ALA A 221 -0.33 0.58 3.82
CA ALA A 221 -1.53 0.48 3.01
C ALA A 221 -1.22 0.12 1.54
N VAL A 222 -0.08 0.60 1.03
CA VAL A 222 0.42 0.22 -0.31
C VAL A 222 0.98 -1.20 -0.29
N ALA A 223 1.76 -1.56 0.72
CA ALA A 223 2.44 -2.85 0.79
C ALA A 223 1.48 -4.04 0.75
N VAL A 224 0.30 -3.91 1.39
CA VAL A 224 -0.72 -4.97 1.40
C VAL A 224 -1.45 -5.15 0.06
N ASP A 225 -1.24 -4.25 -0.92
CA ASP A 225 -1.88 -4.24 -2.25
C ASP A 225 -0.85 -4.06 -3.39
N SER A 226 0.41 -4.48 -3.15
CA SER A 226 1.54 -4.14 -4.03
C SER A 226 2.07 -5.28 -4.87
N LEU A 227 1.91 -6.53 -4.41
CA LEU A 227 2.45 -7.68 -5.12
C LEU A 227 1.65 -7.97 -6.39
N PRO A 228 2.27 -8.60 -7.41
CA PRO A 228 1.51 -9.13 -8.53
C PRO A 228 0.42 -10.10 -8.04
N PRO A 229 -0.77 -10.13 -8.68
CA PRO A 229 -1.84 -11.03 -8.30
C PRO A 229 -1.37 -12.48 -8.15
N VAL A 230 -1.64 -13.12 -7.02
CA VAL A 230 -1.16 -14.47 -6.72
C VAL A 230 -1.66 -15.52 -7.73
N VAL A 231 -2.75 -15.24 -8.45
CA VAL A 231 -3.28 -16.11 -9.52
C VAL A 231 -2.37 -16.20 -10.74
N PHE A 232 -1.37 -15.32 -10.88
CA PHE A 232 -0.33 -15.44 -11.91
C PHE A 232 0.51 -16.69 -11.71
N GLY A 233 0.73 -17.11 -10.46
CA GLY A 233 1.35 -18.41 -10.13
C GLY A 233 0.61 -19.61 -10.69
N LEU A 234 -0.69 -19.47 -11.00
CA LEU A 234 -1.53 -20.49 -11.65
C LEU A 234 -1.65 -20.31 -13.17
N GLY A 235 -0.96 -19.33 -13.76
CA GLY A 235 -1.00 -19.02 -15.18
C GLY A 235 -2.14 -18.08 -15.61
N ALA A 236 -2.85 -17.44 -14.67
CA ALA A 236 -3.73 -16.33 -15.02
C ALA A 236 -2.91 -15.13 -15.50
N VAL A 237 -3.49 -14.32 -16.36
CA VAL A 237 -2.88 -13.09 -16.88
C VAL A 237 -3.91 -11.97 -16.94
N GLY A 238 -3.46 -10.74 -17.07
CA GLY A 238 -4.30 -9.56 -17.21
C GLY A 238 -4.66 -8.90 -15.89
N TRP A 239 -5.32 -7.76 -16.02
CA TRP A 239 -5.71 -6.96 -14.86
C TRP A 239 -6.68 -7.70 -13.95
N ALA A 240 -6.30 -7.83 -12.67
CA ALA A 240 -7.06 -8.49 -11.63
C ALA A 240 -7.57 -7.45 -10.63
N PRO A 241 -8.74 -6.82 -10.89
CA PRO A 241 -9.23 -5.74 -10.05
C PRO A 241 -9.66 -6.24 -8.67
N THR A 242 -9.16 -5.57 -7.64
CA THR A 242 -9.64 -5.71 -6.27
C THR A 242 -11.03 -5.10 -6.15
N VAL A 243 -11.95 -5.81 -5.52
CA VAL A 243 -13.32 -5.35 -5.25
C VAL A 243 -13.46 -4.91 -3.81
N GLU A 244 -12.85 -5.64 -2.89
CA GLU A 244 -12.82 -5.34 -1.45
C GLU A 244 -11.46 -5.68 -0.89
N LEU A 245 -10.95 -4.81 0.00
CA LEU A 245 -9.71 -5.00 0.75
C LEU A 245 -9.94 -4.63 2.21
N THR A 246 -9.79 -5.58 3.10
CA THR A 246 -9.68 -5.33 4.54
C THR A 246 -8.25 -5.55 5.00
N TRP A 247 -7.68 -4.58 5.72
CA TRP A 247 -6.35 -4.73 6.28
C TRP A 247 -6.27 -4.20 7.72
N HIS A 248 -5.31 -4.71 8.46
CA HIS A 248 -5.03 -4.35 9.84
C HIS A 248 -3.58 -3.88 9.95
N MET A 249 -3.36 -2.71 10.53
CA MET A 249 -2.05 -2.32 11.02
C MET A 249 -1.79 -3.04 12.35
N ARG A 250 -0.68 -3.78 12.42
CA ARG A 250 -0.33 -4.62 13.58
C ARG A 250 0.81 -4.05 14.40
N GLY A 251 1.62 -3.18 13.80
CA GLY A 251 2.75 -2.53 14.44
C GLY A 251 3.23 -1.32 13.65
N VAL A 252 4.05 -0.51 14.29
CA VAL A 252 4.75 0.61 13.62
C VAL A 252 6.05 0.07 13.03
N PRO A 253 6.26 0.16 11.71
CA PRO A 253 7.42 -0.44 11.08
C PRO A 253 8.71 0.28 11.49
N VAL A 254 9.79 -0.48 11.65
CA VAL A 254 11.14 0.09 11.76
C VAL A 254 11.70 0.45 10.38
N PRO A 255 12.69 1.37 10.28
CA PRO A 255 13.36 1.69 9.02
C PRO A 255 13.90 0.46 8.29
N GLY A 256 13.81 0.48 6.95
CA GLY A 256 14.37 -0.55 6.08
C GLY A 256 13.34 -1.22 5.17
N LEU A 257 13.74 -2.36 4.57
CA LEU A 257 12.92 -3.09 3.61
C LEU A 257 11.76 -3.82 4.31
N LEU A 258 10.58 -3.73 3.72
CA LEU A 258 9.45 -4.58 4.10
C LEU A 258 9.58 -5.95 3.40
N ARG A 259 9.19 -7.02 4.09
CA ARG A 259 8.97 -8.35 3.52
C ARG A 259 7.48 -8.54 3.36
N VAL A 260 7.05 -8.91 2.17
CA VAL A 260 5.63 -9.10 1.86
C VAL A 260 5.43 -10.51 1.32
N ALA A 261 4.42 -11.19 1.83
CA ALA A 261 3.99 -12.49 1.32
C ALA A 261 2.48 -12.48 1.16
N ALA A 262 2.00 -12.92 -0.01
CA ALA A 262 0.60 -13.04 -0.34
C ALA A 262 0.27 -14.46 -0.80
N ARG A 263 -0.93 -14.94 -0.48
CA ARG A 263 -1.43 -16.26 -0.86
C ARG A 263 -2.94 -16.24 -1.06
N CYS A 264 -3.44 -17.19 -1.85
CA CYS A 264 -4.87 -17.40 -2.04
C CYS A 264 -5.29 -18.76 -1.48
N ARG A 265 -6.49 -18.82 -0.94
CA ARG A 265 -7.09 -20.07 -0.46
C ARG A 265 -8.01 -20.68 -1.48
N ARG A 266 -8.66 -19.86 -2.32
CA ARG A 266 -9.64 -20.33 -3.28
C ARG A 266 -9.70 -19.46 -4.52
N VAL A 267 -9.60 -20.10 -5.69
CA VAL A 267 -9.95 -19.50 -6.99
C VAL A 267 -11.16 -20.24 -7.53
N SER A 268 -12.27 -19.56 -7.77
CA SER A 268 -13.49 -20.20 -8.27
C SER A 268 -14.44 -19.19 -8.90
N GLY A 269 -15.07 -19.54 -10.02
CA GLY A 269 -16.08 -18.68 -10.67
C GLY A 269 -15.55 -17.32 -11.14
N GLY A 270 -14.24 -17.21 -11.40
CA GLY A 270 -13.59 -15.95 -11.76
C GLY A 270 -13.35 -15.00 -10.59
N TRP A 271 -13.44 -15.50 -9.35
CA TRP A 271 -13.09 -14.81 -8.13
C TRP A 271 -11.90 -15.49 -7.45
N PHE A 272 -11.09 -14.71 -6.76
CA PHE A 272 -10.08 -15.21 -5.83
C PHE A 272 -9.99 -14.30 -4.61
N ASP A 273 -9.62 -14.90 -3.48
CA ASP A 273 -9.19 -14.18 -2.30
C ASP A 273 -7.67 -14.04 -2.30
N GLU A 274 -7.16 -13.04 -1.64
CA GLU A 274 -5.73 -12.89 -1.40
C GLU A 274 -5.50 -12.43 0.04
N GLU A 275 -4.72 -13.18 0.79
CA GLU A 275 -4.25 -12.82 2.13
C GLU A 275 -2.80 -12.36 2.01
N ALA A 276 -2.47 -11.19 2.56
CA ALA A 276 -1.11 -10.70 2.61
C ALA A 276 -0.64 -10.44 4.04
N GLU A 277 0.63 -10.66 4.28
CA GLU A 277 1.36 -10.32 5.49
C GLU A 277 2.54 -9.42 5.14
N VAL A 278 2.73 -8.37 5.93
CA VAL A 278 3.84 -7.42 5.81
C VAL A 278 4.65 -7.43 7.08
N TRP A 279 5.94 -7.67 6.93
CA TRP A 279 6.91 -7.77 8.01
C TRP A 279 7.99 -6.70 7.82
N ASP A 280 8.40 -6.04 8.89
CA ASP A 280 9.46 -5.05 8.83
C ASP A 280 10.87 -5.66 8.79
N ALA A 281 11.90 -4.82 8.75
CA ALA A 281 13.28 -5.23 8.70
C ALA A 281 13.75 -5.97 9.96
N ALA A 282 13.13 -5.70 11.12
CA ALA A 282 13.40 -6.39 12.38
C ALA A 282 12.65 -7.74 12.51
N GLY A 283 11.74 -8.04 11.57
CA GLY A 283 10.95 -9.26 11.59
C GLY A 283 9.68 -9.17 12.44
N HIS A 284 9.16 -7.96 12.67
CA HIS A 284 7.86 -7.75 13.29
C HIS A 284 6.76 -7.78 12.24
N LEU A 285 5.63 -8.43 12.54
CA LEU A 285 4.44 -8.38 11.72
C LEU A 285 3.79 -6.99 11.88
N VAL A 286 3.85 -6.16 10.84
CA VAL A 286 3.37 -4.77 10.89
C VAL A 286 2.06 -4.53 10.18
N ALA A 287 1.67 -5.40 9.21
CA ALA A 287 0.35 -5.35 8.59
C ALA A 287 -0.10 -6.73 8.10
N GLN A 288 -1.41 -6.91 8.02
CA GLN A 288 -2.08 -8.07 7.43
C GLN A 288 -3.28 -7.62 6.63
N SER A 289 -3.55 -8.29 5.51
CA SER A 289 -4.76 -8.01 4.73
C SER A 289 -5.44 -9.27 4.23
N ARG A 290 -6.70 -9.09 3.86
CA ARG A 290 -7.45 -9.99 2.99
C ARG A 290 -8.21 -9.18 1.98
N GLN A 291 -8.17 -9.60 0.71
CA GLN A 291 -8.93 -8.98 -0.35
C GLN A 291 -9.74 -10.00 -1.14
N LEU A 292 -10.78 -9.51 -1.79
CA LEU A 292 -11.55 -10.23 -2.80
C LEU A 292 -11.32 -9.54 -4.15
N ALA A 293 -10.88 -10.31 -5.13
CA ALA A 293 -10.55 -9.79 -6.46
C ALA A 293 -11.14 -10.66 -7.58
N ARG A 294 -11.14 -10.10 -8.79
CA ARG A 294 -11.54 -10.82 -10.00
C ARG A 294 -10.31 -11.32 -10.73
N VAL A 295 -10.36 -12.57 -11.18
CA VAL A 295 -9.35 -13.10 -12.09
C VAL A 295 -9.38 -12.30 -13.39
N GLY A 296 -8.22 -11.84 -13.84
CA GLY A 296 -8.07 -11.13 -15.11
C GLY A 296 -8.61 -11.96 -16.28
N ARG A 297 -9.20 -11.28 -17.25
CA ARG A 297 -9.59 -11.91 -18.52
C ARG A 297 -8.48 -11.62 -19.52
N SER A 298 -7.88 -12.66 -20.10
CA SER A 298 -7.06 -12.48 -21.29
C SER A 298 -7.89 -11.73 -22.32
N ALA A 299 -7.32 -10.68 -22.93
CA ALA A 299 -7.91 -10.12 -24.12
C ALA A 299 -8.05 -11.26 -25.17
N ARG A 300 -9.28 -11.55 -25.56
CA ARG A 300 -9.56 -12.52 -26.63
C ARG A 300 -9.19 -11.92 -27.96
#